data_4328ece0162e3c7f282820e906712faf
#
_entry.id   4328ece0162e3c7f282820e906712faf
#
_cell.length_a   1.000
_cell.length_b   1.000
_cell.length_c   1.000
_cell.angle_alpha   90.00
_cell.angle_beta   90.00
_cell.angle_gamma   90.00
#
_symmetry.space_group_name_H-M   'P 1'
#
loop_
_entity.id
_entity.type
_entity.pdbx_description
1 polymer ?
#
loop_
_entity_poly.entity_id
_entity_poly.type
_entity_poly.pdbx_seq_one_letter_code
_entity_poly.pdbx_strand_id
1 'polypeptide(L)'
;MTNPSPEKLRRDALGILAAAIAAQLAVSTAQQGLPALGPILASTFNLTTSGVGLLLGTISLGTAVAVIFWGNLADRIDDRLVALIGLVGTATCFAVAAYFKASQVAHFTLIFAGIMMASPTVAMTKGLARNFVHLGNIGFALSTRQAAVPVGGVIGGIVLTGIAVAHGLSAALYALAGLIIIGGLFVIFAPAGLPEPPRLKAENLPPVNWRRLLPILIAAAFFCLTQLGIVALLTLYLSSRRGWTPTHAGQLYALMMAFVIPLRIRLGVISDRYPTQRVKFQIIIALLGATLLLLCAVLEQYAIVVPLLFLAGISAMGWNGLLFTTAVVAVPPERVGFTQGVLHSFIFAAGGLSPIIMSQIVESFSWQAAWTVMAICSVMAAVSLKIFDRATVQVKESA
;
A
#
# COMPACT_ATOMS: atom_id res chain seq x y z
N MET A 1 -29.94 -20.85 -18.49
CA MET A 1 -29.71 -20.14 -17.22
C MET A 1 -30.37 -18.78 -17.33
N THR A 2 -31.35 -18.47 -16.46
CA THR A 2 -32.05 -17.19 -16.46
C THR A 2 -31.08 -16.07 -16.10
N ASN A 3 -31.03 -15.01 -16.91
CA ASN A 3 -30.25 -13.82 -16.58
C ASN A 3 -30.68 -13.29 -15.20
N PRO A 4 -29.74 -13.07 -14.26
CA PRO A 4 -30.09 -12.55 -12.95
C PRO A 4 -30.71 -11.16 -13.06
N SER A 5 -31.69 -10.85 -12.20
CA SER A 5 -32.33 -9.54 -12.20
C SER A 5 -31.29 -8.44 -11.91
N PRO A 6 -31.48 -7.20 -12.44
CA PRO A 6 -30.54 -6.09 -12.18
C PRO A 6 -30.32 -5.80 -10.68
N GLU A 7 -31.35 -6.01 -9.88
CA GLU A 7 -31.32 -5.83 -8.43
C GLU A 7 -30.46 -6.90 -7.74
N LYS A 8 -30.55 -8.16 -8.19
CA LYS A 8 -29.69 -9.24 -7.70
C LYS A 8 -28.22 -8.99 -8.07
N LEU A 9 -27.94 -8.58 -9.31
CA LEU A 9 -26.59 -8.22 -9.75
C LEU A 9 -25.97 -7.11 -8.89
N ARG A 10 -26.72 -6.06 -8.59
CA ARG A 10 -26.27 -4.96 -7.74
C ARG A 10 -26.02 -5.43 -6.30
N ARG A 11 -26.90 -6.24 -5.73
CA ARG A 11 -26.74 -6.79 -4.37
C ARG A 11 -25.50 -7.68 -4.29
N ASP A 12 -25.28 -8.57 -5.25
CA ASP A 12 -24.15 -9.47 -5.30
C ASP A 12 -22.82 -8.69 -5.47
N ALA A 13 -22.79 -7.68 -6.33
CA ALA A 13 -21.64 -6.79 -6.47
C ALA A 13 -21.28 -6.05 -5.16
N LEU A 14 -22.29 -5.55 -4.42
CA LEU A 14 -22.06 -4.92 -3.11
C LEU A 14 -21.54 -5.91 -2.07
N GLY A 15 -22.01 -7.15 -2.07
CA GLY A 15 -21.47 -8.23 -1.22
C GLY A 15 -20.00 -8.53 -1.51
N ILE A 16 -19.63 -8.59 -2.80
CA ILE A 16 -18.22 -8.77 -3.23
C ILE A 16 -17.38 -7.55 -2.81
N LEU A 17 -17.93 -6.33 -2.91
CA LEU A 17 -17.23 -5.11 -2.47
C LEU A 17 -16.96 -5.14 -0.96
N ALA A 18 -17.95 -5.53 -0.15
CA ALA A 18 -17.78 -5.66 1.30
C ALA A 18 -16.68 -6.67 1.67
N ALA A 19 -16.66 -7.83 1.01
CA ALA A 19 -15.62 -8.83 1.18
C ALA A 19 -14.23 -8.31 0.76
N ALA A 20 -14.16 -7.60 -0.37
CA ALA A 20 -12.92 -7.01 -0.84
C ALA A 20 -12.39 -5.90 0.10
N ILE A 21 -13.27 -5.10 0.70
CA ILE A 21 -12.92 -4.10 1.71
C ILE A 21 -12.41 -4.79 2.97
N ALA A 22 -13.09 -5.82 3.47
CA ALA A 22 -12.70 -6.56 4.67
C ALA A 22 -11.33 -7.25 4.48
N ALA A 23 -11.12 -7.92 3.35
CA ALA A 23 -9.83 -8.52 2.99
C ALA A 23 -8.73 -7.45 2.86
N GLN A 24 -9.01 -6.31 2.23
CA GLN A 24 -8.05 -5.21 2.11
C GLN A 24 -7.72 -4.62 3.48
N LEU A 25 -8.70 -4.41 4.35
CA LEU A 25 -8.49 -3.89 5.70
C LEU A 25 -7.58 -4.82 6.49
N ALA A 26 -7.83 -6.12 6.46
CA ALA A 26 -7.02 -7.13 7.12
C ALA A 26 -5.56 -7.10 6.66
N VAL A 27 -5.33 -7.14 5.34
CA VAL A 27 -3.98 -7.06 4.72
C VAL A 27 -3.31 -5.72 5.05
N SER A 28 -4.06 -4.62 4.96
CA SER A 28 -3.51 -3.29 5.22
C SER A 28 -3.17 -3.06 6.68
N THR A 29 -3.90 -3.67 7.62
CA THR A 29 -3.55 -3.63 9.04
C THR A 29 -2.20 -4.32 9.29
N ALA A 30 -1.87 -5.38 8.54
CA ALA A 30 -0.55 -5.96 8.61
C ALA A 30 0.52 -5.04 7.97
N GLN A 31 0.30 -4.54 6.76
CA GLN A 31 1.30 -3.74 6.03
C GLN A 31 1.52 -2.34 6.60
N GLN A 32 0.45 -1.66 6.97
CA GLN A 32 0.49 -0.28 7.46
C GLN A 32 0.42 -0.20 8.99
N GLY A 33 -0.05 -1.24 9.67
CA GLY A 33 -0.16 -1.27 11.11
C GLY A 33 1.10 -1.76 11.81
N LEU A 34 1.80 -2.76 11.26
CA LEU A 34 3.05 -3.25 11.85
C LEU A 34 4.12 -2.17 12.06
N PRO A 35 4.33 -1.22 11.15
CA PRO A 35 5.27 -0.12 11.38
C PRO A 35 4.98 0.70 12.64
N ALA A 36 3.72 0.81 13.06
CA ALA A 36 3.36 1.46 14.31
C ALA A 36 3.93 0.74 15.54
N LEU A 37 4.14 -0.58 15.44
CA LEU A 37 4.77 -1.41 16.47
C LEU A 37 6.31 -1.36 16.45
N GLY A 38 6.92 -0.56 15.58
CA GLY A 38 8.37 -0.48 15.38
C GLY A 38 9.18 -0.44 16.68
N PRO A 39 8.89 0.47 17.63
CA PRO A 39 9.59 0.52 18.92
C PRO A 39 9.44 -0.76 19.76
N ILE A 40 8.26 -1.40 19.72
CA ILE A 40 7.99 -2.64 20.44
C ILE A 40 8.70 -3.82 19.78
N LEU A 41 8.75 -3.86 18.44
CA LEU A 41 9.52 -4.85 17.68
C LEU A 41 11.01 -4.74 18.00
N ALA A 42 11.55 -3.51 18.03
CA ALA A 42 12.92 -3.23 18.39
C ALA A 42 13.27 -3.77 19.78
N SER A 43 12.47 -3.44 20.80
CA SER A 43 12.72 -3.86 22.18
C SER A 43 12.47 -5.35 22.41
N THR A 44 11.42 -5.93 21.80
CA THR A 44 11.06 -7.34 22.02
C THR A 44 12.08 -8.30 21.37
N PHE A 45 12.56 -7.96 20.18
CA PHE A 45 13.52 -8.80 19.45
C PHE A 45 14.96 -8.34 19.56
N ASN A 46 15.23 -7.31 20.37
CA ASN A 46 16.55 -6.69 20.54
C ASN A 46 17.17 -6.30 19.18
N LEU A 47 16.36 -5.65 18.33
CA LEU A 47 16.76 -5.24 16.99
C LEU A 47 17.24 -3.79 16.98
N THR A 48 18.26 -3.54 16.14
CA THR A 48 18.63 -2.19 15.75
C THR A 48 17.59 -1.56 14.84
N THR A 49 17.73 -0.27 14.52
CA THR A 49 16.84 0.42 13.57
C THR A 49 16.81 -0.28 12.21
N SER A 50 18.00 -0.71 11.71
CA SER A 50 18.09 -1.45 10.44
C SER A 50 17.48 -2.84 10.54
N GLY A 51 17.60 -3.52 11.69
CA GLY A 51 16.94 -4.80 11.94
C GLY A 51 15.42 -4.70 11.85
N VAL A 52 14.82 -3.66 12.43
CA VAL A 52 13.38 -3.39 12.29
C VAL A 52 13.03 -3.04 10.85
N GLY A 53 13.83 -2.22 10.16
CA GLY A 53 13.63 -1.88 8.75
C GLY A 53 13.65 -3.12 7.85
N LEU A 54 14.60 -4.04 8.08
CA LEU A 54 14.67 -5.32 7.39
C LEU A 54 13.39 -6.14 7.64
N LEU A 55 12.96 -6.27 8.90
CA LEU A 55 11.77 -7.00 9.28
C LEU A 55 10.52 -6.48 8.59
N LEU A 56 10.31 -5.15 8.56
CA LEU A 56 9.17 -4.52 7.92
C LEU A 56 9.22 -4.60 6.39
N GLY A 57 10.42 -4.49 5.81
CA GLY A 57 10.62 -4.54 4.36
C GLY A 57 10.33 -5.92 3.77
N THR A 58 10.61 -7.00 4.51
CA THR A 58 10.45 -8.38 4.04
C THR A 58 9.01 -8.70 3.63
N ILE A 59 8.00 -8.12 4.28
CA ILE A 59 6.58 -8.31 3.92
C ILE A 59 6.32 -7.82 2.49
N SER A 60 6.72 -6.59 2.18
CA SER A 60 6.49 -6.02 0.85
C SER A 60 7.33 -6.71 -0.24
N LEU A 61 8.56 -7.15 0.08
CA LEU A 61 9.37 -7.95 -0.83
C LEU A 61 8.72 -9.31 -1.13
N GLY A 62 8.21 -9.99 -0.11
CA GLY A 62 7.44 -11.23 -0.29
C GLY A 62 6.23 -11.01 -1.21
N THR A 63 5.51 -9.91 -1.02
CA THR A 63 4.36 -9.54 -1.88
C THR A 63 4.82 -9.27 -3.32
N ALA A 64 5.92 -8.54 -3.52
CA ALA A 64 6.43 -8.19 -4.84
C ALA A 64 6.76 -9.43 -5.69
N VAL A 65 7.41 -10.42 -5.08
CA VAL A 65 7.77 -11.68 -5.76
C VAL A 65 6.54 -12.52 -6.10
N ALA A 66 5.54 -12.54 -5.23
CA ALA A 66 4.41 -13.46 -5.34
C ALA A 66 3.22 -12.91 -6.14
N VAL A 67 3.14 -11.58 -6.38
CA VAL A 67 1.98 -10.95 -7.03
C VAL A 67 1.68 -11.53 -8.42
N ILE A 68 2.72 -11.84 -9.20
CA ILE A 68 2.57 -12.41 -10.55
C ILE A 68 2.09 -13.87 -10.47
N PHE A 69 2.66 -14.66 -9.52
CA PHE A 69 2.23 -16.03 -9.31
C PHE A 69 0.76 -16.12 -8.94
N TRP A 70 0.32 -15.33 -7.94
CA TRP A 70 -1.07 -15.29 -7.50
C TRP A 70 -2.02 -14.73 -8.56
N GLY A 71 -1.55 -13.79 -9.41
CA GLY A 71 -2.30 -13.31 -10.57
C GLY A 71 -2.61 -14.45 -11.54
N ASN A 72 -1.59 -15.23 -11.91
CA ASN A 72 -1.76 -16.37 -12.80
C ASN A 72 -2.64 -17.47 -12.19
N LEU A 73 -2.56 -17.67 -10.87
CA LEU A 73 -3.40 -18.67 -10.18
C LEU A 73 -4.85 -18.20 -10.10
N ALA A 74 -5.10 -16.92 -9.77
CA ALA A 74 -6.43 -16.34 -9.75
C ALA A 74 -7.11 -16.36 -11.13
N ASP A 75 -6.31 -16.47 -12.18
CA ASP A 75 -6.81 -16.66 -13.53
C ASP A 75 -7.29 -18.10 -13.83
N ARG A 76 -6.92 -19.08 -13.01
CA ARG A 76 -7.20 -20.49 -13.27
C ARG A 76 -8.23 -21.08 -12.34
N ILE A 77 -8.37 -20.54 -11.14
CA ILE A 77 -9.28 -21.01 -10.10
C ILE A 77 -10.12 -19.87 -9.55
N ASP A 78 -11.13 -20.20 -8.75
CA ASP A 78 -12.05 -19.23 -8.16
C ASP A 78 -11.32 -18.15 -7.33
N ASP A 79 -11.61 -16.87 -7.60
CA ASP A 79 -10.98 -15.71 -6.94
C ASP A 79 -11.13 -15.74 -5.42
N ARG A 80 -12.27 -16.25 -4.90
CA ARG A 80 -12.51 -16.36 -3.46
C ARG A 80 -11.62 -17.40 -2.83
N LEU A 81 -11.45 -18.57 -3.50
CA LEU A 81 -10.54 -19.63 -3.01
C LEU A 81 -9.10 -19.12 -2.97
N VAL A 82 -8.65 -18.42 -4.01
CA VAL A 82 -7.32 -17.79 -4.05
C VAL A 82 -7.17 -16.83 -2.88
N ALA A 83 -8.12 -15.91 -2.67
CA ALA A 83 -8.07 -14.95 -1.57
C ALA A 83 -8.05 -15.63 -0.21
N LEU A 84 -8.83 -16.70 0.00
CA LEU A 84 -8.89 -17.45 1.25
C LEU A 84 -7.57 -18.16 1.57
N ILE A 85 -6.95 -18.81 0.59
CA ILE A 85 -5.63 -19.43 0.76
C ILE A 85 -4.62 -18.38 1.27
N GLY A 86 -4.61 -17.21 0.65
CA GLY A 86 -3.73 -16.11 1.07
C GLY A 86 -4.04 -15.57 2.45
N LEU A 87 -5.31 -15.35 2.80
CA LEU A 87 -5.69 -14.84 4.11
C LEU A 87 -5.39 -15.85 5.23
N VAL A 88 -5.74 -17.12 5.04
CA VAL A 88 -5.43 -18.18 6.02
C VAL A 88 -3.92 -18.33 6.17
N GLY A 89 -3.16 -18.38 5.07
CA GLY A 89 -1.70 -18.44 5.10
C GLY A 89 -1.08 -17.26 5.83
N THR A 90 -1.58 -16.04 5.58
CA THR A 90 -1.13 -14.82 6.27
C THR A 90 -1.40 -14.88 7.77
N ALA A 91 -2.63 -15.26 8.17
CA ALA A 91 -2.99 -15.41 9.58
C ALA A 91 -2.12 -16.45 10.30
N THR A 92 -1.87 -17.59 9.63
CA THR A 92 -0.98 -18.63 10.15
C THR A 92 0.44 -18.11 10.37
N CYS A 93 0.99 -17.34 9.42
CA CYS A 93 2.32 -16.74 9.56
C CYS A 93 2.41 -15.82 10.79
N PHE A 94 1.41 -14.96 11.02
CA PHE A 94 1.38 -14.10 12.21
C PHE A 94 1.20 -14.89 13.50
N ALA A 95 0.37 -15.94 13.50
CA ALA A 95 0.20 -16.81 14.65
C ALA A 95 1.50 -17.57 15.00
N VAL A 96 2.24 -18.04 14.00
CA VAL A 96 3.55 -18.71 14.18
C VAL A 96 4.58 -17.71 14.73
N ALA A 97 4.65 -16.48 14.19
CA ALA A 97 5.53 -15.44 14.70
C ALA A 97 5.22 -15.11 16.17
N ALA A 98 3.93 -15.04 16.53
CA ALA A 98 3.47 -14.79 17.90
C ALA A 98 3.85 -15.91 18.86
N TYR A 99 3.79 -17.16 18.42
CA TYR A 99 4.07 -18.35 19.24
C TYR A 99 5.56 -18.49 19.56
N PHE A 100 6.43 -18.45 18.56
CA PHE A 100 7.85 -18.72 18.74
C PHE A 100 8.63 -17.58 19.38
N LYS A 101 8.20 -16.33 19.27
CA LYS A 101 8.81 -15.13 19.88
C LYS A 101 10.31 -14.94 19.54
N ALA A 102 10.78 -15.53 18.45
CA ALA A 102 12.17 -15.45 18.00
C ALA A 102 12.28 -14.56 16.77
N SER A 103 13.29 -13.68 16.72
CA SER A 103 13.48 -12.73 15.62
C SER A 103 13.69 -13.43 14.28
N GLN A 104 14.45 -14.54 14.24
CA GLN A 104 14.66 -15.33 13.03
C GLN A 104 13.33 -15.89 12.48
N VAL A 105 12.48 -16.45 13.36
CA VAL A 105 11.17 -16.95 12.98
C VAL A 105 10.30 -15.81 12.47
N ALA A 106 10.34 -14.65 13.12
CA ALA A 106 9.60 -13.47 12.67
C ALA A 106 10.03 -13.04 11.25
N HIS A 107 11.32 -12.99 10.93
CA HIS A 107 11.78 -12.67 9.58
C HIS A 107 11.26 -13.65 8.52
N PHE A 108 11.38 -14.96 8.75
CA PHE A 108 10.88 -15.96 7.83
C PHE A 108 9.35 -15.90 7.68
N THR A 109 8.62 -15.83 8.78
CA THR A 109 7.16 -15.82 8.73
C THR A 109 6.62 -14.54 8.09
N LEU A 110 7.28 -13.38 8.24
CA LEU A 110 6.85 -12.14 7.60
C LEU A 110 7.11 -12.12 6.08
N ILE A 111 8.19 -12.76 5.60
CA ILE A 111 8.37 -12.98 4.16
C ILE A 111 7.21 -13.82 3.61
N PHE A 112 6.91 -14.95 4.25
CA PHE A 112 5.81 -15.81 3.84
C PHE A 112 4.45 -15.13 3.99
N ALA A 113 4.24 -14.34 5.06
CA ALA A 113 3.05 -13.51 5.18
C ALA A 113 2.90 -12.57 3.98
N GLY A 114 3.97 -11.89 3.56
CA GLY A 114 3.99 -11.05 2.37
C GLY A 114 3.62 -11.82 1.10
N ILE A 115 4.19 -13.02 0.89
CA ILE A 115 3.85 -13.90 -0.22
C ILE A 115 2.35 -14.23 -0.22
N MET A 116 1.79 -14.58 0.93
CA MET A 116 0.37 -14.91 1.06
C MET A 116 -0.54 -13.69 0.88
N MET A 117 -0.13 -12.51 1.36
CA MET A 117 -0.88 -11.25 1.25
C MET A 117 -1.05 -10.74 -0.19
N ALA A 118 -0.18 -11.16 -1.12
CA ALA A 118 -0.35 -10.85 -2.54
C ALA A 118 -1.63 -11.46 -3.11
N SER A 119 -2.03 -12.64 -2.64
CA SER A 119 -3.18 -13.40 -3.09
C SER A 119 -4.51 -12.63 -2.97
N PRO A 120 -4.98 -12.21 -1.76
CA PRO A 120 -6.23 -11.47 -1.65
C PRO A 120 -6.17 -10.10 -2.35
N THR A 121 -4.99 -9.51 -2.47
CA THR A 121 -4.82 -8.23 -3.18
C THR A 121 -5.18 -8.37 -4.66
N VAL A 122 -4.69 -9.42 -5.31
CA VAL A 122 -4.93 -9.67 -6.74
C VAL A 122 -6.34 -10.22 -6.97
N ALA A 123 -6.72 -11.26 -6.24
CA ALA A 123 -7.99 -11.96 -6.42
C ALA A 123 -9.20 -11.05 -6.20
N MET A 124 -9.19 -10.24 -5.13
CA MET A 124 -10.30 -9.32 -4.85
C MET A 124 -10.36 -8.14 -5.83
N THR A 125 -9.21 -7.68 -6.35
CA THR A 125 -9.20 -6.65 -7.41
C THR A 125 -9.87 -7.18 -8.68
N LYS A 126 -9.55 -8.41 -9.06
CA LYS A 126 -10.11 -9.09 -10.23
C LYS A 126 -11.62 -9.32 -10.05
N GLY A 127 -12.05 -9.85 -8.89
CA GLY A 127 -13.46 -10.03 -8.56
C GLY A 127 -14.27 -8.73 -8.65
N LEU A 128 -13.72 -7.60 -8.13
CA LEU A 128 -14.35 -6.29 -8.24
C LEU A 128 -14.44 -5.82 -9.69
N ALA A 129 -13.36 -5.91 -10.45
CA ALA A 129 -13.35 -5.48 -11.85
C ALA A 129 -14.43 -6.20 -12.66
N ARG A 130 -14.52 -7.52 -12.51
CA ARG A 130 -15.51 -8.37 -13.20
C ARG A 130 -16.96 -7.97 -12.91
N ASN A 131 -17.27 -7.67 -11.64
CA ASN A 131 -18.65 -7.42 -11.23
C ASN A 131 -19.09 -5.95 -11.38
N PHE A 132 -18.16 -5.00 -11.29
CA PHE A 132 -18.46 -3.57 -11.34
C PHE A 132 -18.31 -2.95 -12.73
N VAL A 133 -17.61 -3.59 -13.66
CA VAL A 133 -17.49 -3.09 -15.05
C VAL A 133 -18.85 -2.99 -15.72
N HIS A 134 -19.73 -3.98 -15.51
CA HIS A 134 -21.09 -4.00 -16.05
C HIS A 134 -22.04 -2.98 -15.40
N LEU A 135 -21.71 -2.51 -14.18
CA LEU A 135 -22.46 -1.48 -13.47
C LEU A 135 -21.96 -0.06 -13.78
N GLY A 136 -20.88 0.08 -14.57
CA GLY A 136 -20.27 1.37 -14.87
C GLY A 136 -19.58 2.07 -13.70
N ASN A 137 -19.39 1.39 -12.55
CA ASN A 137 -18.94 1.96 -11.29
C ASN A 137 -17.64 1.32 -10.76
N ILE A 138 -16.78 0.81 -11.63
CA ILE A 138 -15.52 0.15 -11.25
C ILE A 138 -14.58 1.08 -10.47
N GLY A 139 -14.51 2.37 -10.86
CA GLY A 139 -13.69 3.37 -10.17
C GLY A 139 -14.11 3.57 -8.72
N PHE A 140 -15.43 3.64 -8.46
CA PHE A 140 -15.98 3.69 -7.11
C PHE A 140 -15.55 2.47 -6.28
N ALA A 141 -15.72 1.26 -6.81
CA ALA A 141 -15.41 0.03 -6.10
C ALA A 141 -13.92 -0.08 -5.72
N LEU A 142 -13.02 0.21 -6.67
CA LEU A 142 -11.58 0.19 -6.43
C LEU A 142 -11.13 1.30 -5.47
N SER A 143 -11.67 2.51 -5.59
CA SER A 143 -11.35 3.63 -4.70
C SER A 143 -11.81 3.37 -3.26
N THR A 144 -13.03 2.84 -3.10
CA THR A 144 -13.58 2.50 -1.78
C THR A 144 -12.75 1.40 -1.11
N ARG A 145 -12.36 0.36 -1.86
CA ARG A 145 -11.43 -0.65 -1.34
C ARG A 145 -10.10 -0.04 -0.92
N GLN A 146 -9.53 0.87 -1.70
CA GLN A 146 -8.24 1.52 -1.38
C GLN A 146 -8.31 2.46 -0.17
N ALA A 147 -9.49 2.95 0.20
CA ALA A 147 -9.67 3.71 1.43
C ALA A 147 -9.44 2.86 2.70
N ALA A 148 -9.53 1.52 2.61
CA ALA A 148 -9.19 0.62 3.71
C ALA A 148 -7.68 0.63 4.05
N VAL A 149 -6.80 1.07 3.14
CA VAL A 149 -5.35 1.06 3.37
C VAL A 149 -4.93 1.95 4.54
N PRO A 150 -5.25 3.26 4.58
CA PRO A 150 -4.91 4.08 5.74
C PRO A 150 -5.70 3.70 7.00
N VAL A 151 -6.92 3.12 6.88
CA VAL A 151 -7.66 2.60 8.03
C VAL A 151 -6.89 1.49 8.74
N GLY A 152 -6.23 0.60 7.99
CA GLY A 152 -5.34 -0.41 8.56
C GLY A 152 -4.20 0.20 9.39
N GLY A 153 -3.64 1.32 8.95
CA GLY A 153 -2.64 2.08 9.72
C GLY A 153 -3.22 2.69 11.01
N VAL A 154 -4.45 3.20 10.98
CA VAL A 154 -5.14 3.69 12.20
C VAL A 154 -5.32 2.55 13.22
N ILE A 155 -5.80 1.39 12.76
CA ILE A 155 -5.95 0.20 13.62
C ILE A 155 -4.60 -0.21 14.21
N GLY A 156 -3.54 -0.23 13.39
CA GLY A 156 -2.18 -0.53 13.86
C GLY A 156 -1.70 0.43 14.94
N GLY A 157 -1.83 1.72 14.70
CA GLY A 157 -1.34 2.76 15.59
C GLY A 157 -2.09 2.85 16.92
N ILE A 158 -3.37 2.53 16.96
CA ILE A 158 -4.20 2.60 18.19
C ILE A 158 -4.40 1.21 18.78
N VAL A 159 -5.01 0.29 18.02
CA VAL A 159 -5.48 -1.00 18.57
C VAL A 159 -4.32 -1.96 18.77
N LEU A 160 -3.52 -2.23 17.72
CA LEU A 160 -2.41 -3.18 17.85
C LEU A 160 -1.35 -2.67 18.82
N THR A 161 -1.01 -1.37 18.76
CA THR A 161 -0.05 -0.78 19.71
C THR A 161 -0.59 -0.83 21.14
N GLY A 162 -1.87 -0.52 21.35
CA GLY A 162 -2.51 -0.64 22.67
C GLY A 162 -2.47 -2.07 23.23
N ILE A 163 -2.81 -3.07 22.41
CA ILE A 163 -2.73 -4.49 22.81
C ILE A 163 -1.27 -4.88 23.09
N ALA A 164 -0.32 -4.45 22.25
CA ALA A 164 1.08 -4.79 22.43
C ALA A 164 1.68 -4.20 23.71
N VAL A 165 1.29 -2.98 24.08
CA VAL A 165 1.74 -2.33 25.33
C VAL A 165 1.11 -3.01 26.55
N ALA A 166 -0.17 -3.38 26.50
CA ALA A 166 -0.88 -3.98 27.63
C ALA A 166 -0.58 -5.48 27.83
N HIS A 167 -0.44 -6.23 26.73
CA HIS A 167 -0.39 -7.71 26.75
C HIS A 167 0.82 -8.29 25.99
N GLY A 168 1.71 -7.45 25.48
CA GLY A 168 2.91 -7.84 24.74
C GLY A 168 2.67 -8.05 23.24
N LEU A 169 3.79 -8.12 22.50
CA LEU A 169 3.79 -8.24 21.03
C LEU A 169 3.02 -9.46 20.53
N SER A 170 3.15 -10.62 21.20
CA SER A 170 2.44 -11.85 20.81
C SER A 170 0.93 -11.68 20.78
N ALA A 171 0.37 -10.99 21.77
CA ALA A 171 -1.06 -10.72 21.82
C ALA A 171 -1.52 -9.83 20.64
N ALA A 172 -0.73 -8.83 20.27
CA ALA A 172 -1.01 -7.98 19.11
C ALA A 172 -0.93 -8.77 17.79
N LEU A 173 0.04 -9.68 17.65
CA LEU A 173 0.16 -10.53 16.45
C LEU A 173 -0.98 -11.55 16.35
N TYR A 174 -1.43 -12.14 17.48
CA TYR A 174 -2.63 -12.98 17.50
C TYR A 174 -3.91 -12.20 17.19
N ALA A 175 -4.04 -10.97 17.69
CA ALA A 175 -5.17 -10.09 17.35
C ALA A 175 -5.18 -9.76 15.87
N LEU A 176 -4.01 -9.50 15.27
CA LEU A 176 -3.85 -9.30 13.84
C LEU A 176 -4.24 -10.55 13.04
N ALA A 177 -3.77 -11.74 13.46
CA ALA A 177 -4.16 -13.00 12.84
C ALA A 177 -5.68 -13.22 12.91
N GLY A 178 -6.31 -12.91 14.05
CA GLY A 178 -7.77 -12.95 14.20
C GLY A 178 -8.50 -12.00 13.27
N LEU A 179 -8.01 -10.76 13.12
CA LEU A 179 -8.58 -9.79 12.18
C LEU A 179 -8.49 -10.29 10.71
N ILE A 180 -7.38 -10.96 10.36
CA ILE A 180 -7.20 -11.52 9.02
C ILE A 180 -8.17 -12.68 8.79
N ILE A 181 -8.41 -13.53 9.77
CA ILE A 181 -9.42 -14.60 9.70
C ILE A 181 -10.83 -14.00 9.54
N ILE A 182 -11.15 -12.93 10.29
CA ILE A 182 -12.44 -12.22 10.13
C ILE A 182 -12.57 -11.71 8.69
N GLY A 183 -11.52 -11.11 8.11
CA GLY A 183 -11.52 -10.73 6.69
C GLY A 183 -11.78 -11.92 5.76
N GLY A 184 -11.24 -13.08 6.08
CA GLY A 184 -11.50 -14.35 5.36
C GLY A 184 -12.96 -14.81 5.45
N LEU A 185 -13.60 -14.65 6.61
CA LEU A 185 -15.03 -14.98 6.76
C LEU A 185 -15.91 -14.13 5.82
N PHE A 186 -15.63 -12.85 5.67
CA PHE A 186 -16.34 -12.02 4.69
C PHE A 186 -16.16 -12.54 3.25
N VAL A 187 -14.98 -13.06 2.92
CA VAL A 187 -14.72 -13.65 1.59
C VAL A 187 -15.48 -14.97 1.41
N ILE A 188 -15.59 -15.82 2.44
CA ILE A 188 -16.36 -17.08 2.41
C ILE A 188 -17.83 -16.79 2.09
N PHE A 189 -18.42 -15.81 2.75
CA PHE A 189 -19.84 -15.46 2.59
C PHE A 189 -20.11 -14.52 1.40
N ALA A 190 -19.09 -14.13 0.64
CA ALA A 190 -19.26 -13.31 -0.56
C ALA A 190 -20.03 -14.08 -1.64
N PRO A 191 -20.89 -13.41 -2.42
CA PRO A 191 -21.52 -14.00 -3.59
C PRO A 191 -20.49 -14.51 -4.61
N ALA A 192 -20.87 -15.51 -5.41
CA ALA A 192 -19.97 -16.11 -6.42
C ALA A 192 -19.55 -15.13 -7.53
N GLY A 193 -20.33 -14.07 -7.74
CA GLY A 193 -20.07 -13.09 -8.79
C GLY A 193 -20.38 -13.61 -10.21
N LEU A 194 -20.10 -12.77 -11.18
CA LEU A 194 -20.30 -13.09 -12.60
C LEU A 194 -19.20 -14.07 -13.09
N PRO A 195 -19.50 -14.93 -14.08
CA PRO A 195 -18.51 -15.78 -14.71
C PRO A 195 -17.41 -14.95 -15.39
N GLU A 196 -16.22 -15.53 -15.55
CA GLU A 196 -15.13 -14.88 -16.26
C GLU A 196 -15.46 -14.65 -17.73
N PRO A 197 -15.22 -13.43 -18.26
CA PRO A 197 -15.31 -13.23 -19.70
C PRO A 197 -14.22 -14.04 -20.42
N PRO A 198 -14.49 -14.47 -21.68
CA PRO A 198 -13.49 -15.13 -22.50
C PRO A 198 -12.22 -14.28 -22.60
N ARG A 199 -11.05 -14.89 -22.41
CA ARG A 199 -9.78 -14.18 -22.56
C ARG A 199 -9.52 -13.82 -24.02
N LEU A 200 -9.13 -12.58 -24.25
CA LEU A 200 -8.51 -12.20 -25.52
C LEU A 200 -7.19 -12.94 -25.66
N LYS A 201 -6.94 -13.52 -26.83
CA LYS A 201 -5.63 -14.15 -27.13
C LYS A 201 -4.54 -13.06 -27.06
N ALA A 202 -3.38 -13.41 -26.53
CA ALA A 202 -2.27 -12.46 -26.35
C ALA A 202 -1.86 -11.78 -27.67
N GLU A 203 -2.01 -12.49 -28.80
CA GLU A 203 -1.73 -12.02 -30.16
C GLU A 203 -2.59 -10.82 -30.61
N ASN A 204 -3.79 -10.67 -30.03
CA ASN A 204 -4.74 -9.60 -30.37
C ASN A 204 -4.66 -8.38 -29.44
N LEU A 205 -3.69 -8.36 -28.51
CA LEU A 205 -3.56 -7.27 -27.57
C LEU A 205 -2.67 -6.15 -28.15
N PRO A 206 -3.08 -4.87 -28.08
CA PRO A 206 -2.27 -3.77 -28.57
C PRO A 206 -0.93 -3.69 -27.83
N PRO A 207 0.16 -3.24 -28.48
CA PRO A 207 1.47 -3.13 -27.85
C PRO A 207 1.46 -2.05 -26.75
N VAL A 208 2.24 -2.28 -25.69
CA VAL A 208 2.43 -1.29 -24.61
C VAL A 208 3.51 -0.29 -25.03
N ASN A 209 3.19 0.99 -24.95
CA ASN A 209 4.18 2.04 -25.16
C ASN A 209 5.03 2.24 -23.88
N TRP A 210 6.13 1.52 -23.79
CA TRP A 210 7.05 1.55 -22.64
C TRP A 210 7.69 2.92 -22.42
N ARG A 211 7.96 3.70 -23.46
CA ARG A 211 8.51 5.06 -23.33
C ARG A 211 7.56 5.98 -22.56
N ARG A 212 6.25 5.73 -22.69
CA ARG A 212 5.23 6.48 -21.97
C ARG A 212 4.96 5.91 -20.57
N LEU A 213 5.00 4.60 -20.41
CA LEU A 213 4.69 3.95 -19.15
C LEU A 213 5.83 4.02 -18.15
N LEU A 214 7.08 3.87 -18.59
CA LEU A 214 8.25 3.79 -17.72
C LEU A 214 8.42 4.98 -16.76
N PRO A 215 8.22 6.26 -17.17
CA PRO A 215 8.28 7.37 -16.23
C PRO A 215 7.25 7.29 -15.10
N ILE A 216 6.04 6.74 -15.38
CA ILE A 216 5.01 6.52 -14.36
C ILE A 216 5.47 5.45 -13.36
N LEU A 217 6.05 4.34 -13.83
CA LEU A 217 6.56 3.26 -12.98
C LEU A 217 7.71 3.73 -12.10
N ILE A 218 8.63 4.52 -12.65
CA ILE A 218 9.74 5.14 -11.91
C ILE A 218 9.21 6.11 -10.84
N ALA A 219 8.25 6.96 -11.20
CA ALA A 219 7.61 7.85 -10.24
C ALA A 219 6.92 7.08 -9.10
N ALA A 220 6.23 5.98 -9.41
CA ALA A 220 5.62 5.11 -8.42
C ALA A 220 6.63 4.53 -7.43
N ALA A 221 7.77 4.05 -7.94
CA ALA A 221 8.84 3.52 -7.11
C ALA A 221 9.40 4.59 -6.16
N PHE A 222 9.71 5.78 -6.65
CA PHE A 222 10.24 6.86 -5.83
C PHE A 222 9.22 7.39 -4.81
N PHE A 223 7.96 7.51 -5.17
CA PHE A 223 6.90 7.82 -4.22
C PHE A 223 6.80 6.77 -3.12
N CYS A 224 6.88 5.50 -3.49
CA CYS A 224 6.78 4.41 -2.54
C CYS A 224 8.01 4.35 -1.61
N LEU A 225 9.21 4.63 -2.12
CA LEU A 225 10.43 4.77 -1.31
C LEU A 225 10.25 5.85 -0.22
N THR A 226 9.72 7.02 -0.58
CA THR A 226 9.44 8.08 0.40
C THR A 226 8.35 7.68 1.38
N GLN A 227 7.22 7.19 0.88
CA GLN A 227 6.05 6.86 1.68
C GLN A 227 6.38 5.80 2.74
N LEU A 228 6.92 4.64 2.32
CA LEU A 228 7.16 3.53 3.25
C LEU A 228 8.39 3.76 4.12
N GLY A 229 9.33 4.62 3.70
CA GLY A 229 10.40 5.10 4.57
C GLY A 229 9.85 5.90 5.76
N ILE A 230 8.98 6.88 5.51
CA ILE A 230 8.33 7.65 6.59
C ILE A 230 7.47 6.72 7.46
N VAL A 231 6.66 5.86 6.86
CA VAL A 231 5.79 4.91 7.57
C VAL A 231 6.59 4.02 8.52
N ALA A 232 7.72 3.49 8.08
CA ALA A 232 8.56 2.60 8.88
C ALA A 232 9.34 3.33 9.98
N LEU A 233 9.81 4.55 9.69
CA LEU A 233 10.74 5.26 10.58
C LEU A 233 10.08 6.22 11.56
N LEU A 234 8.83 6.68 11.31
CA LEU A 234 8.19 7.71 12.13
C LEU A 234 8.13 7.32 13.61
N THR A 235 7.58 6.15 13.92
CA THR A 235 7.42 5.69 15.31
C THR A 235 8.76 5.38 15.97
N LEU A 236 9.71 4.83 15.22
CA LEU A 236 11.09 4.60 15.67
C LEU A 236 11.80 5.92 15.99
N TYR A 237 11.67 6.94 15.14
CA TYR A 237 12.25 8.27 15.38
C TYR A 237 11.68 8.91 16.65
N LEU A 238 10.36 8.88 16.81
CA LEU A 238 9.68 9.46 17.97
C LEU A 238 10.12 8.77 19.27
N SER A 239 10.27 7.46 19.26
CA SER A 239 10.67 6.72 20.47
C SER A 239 12.18 6.82 20.73
N SER A 240 13.03 6.57 19.73
CA SER A 240 14.47 6.50 19.93
C SER A 240 15.16 7.86 20.12
N ARG A 241 14.68 8.89 19.39
CA ARG A 241 15.30 10.24 19.41
C ARG A 241 14.55 11.24 20.28
N ARG A 242 13.28 10.99 20.57
CA ARG A 242 12.41 11.94 21.29
C ARG A 242 11.85 11.37 22.60
N GLY A 243 12.14 10.12 22.92
CA GLY A 243 11.71 9.49 24.17
C GLY A 243 10.18 9.27 24.27
N TRP A 244 9.46 9.30 23.15
CA TRP A 244 8.02 9.05 23.17
C TRP A 244 7.74 7.59 23.53
N THR A 245 6.69 7.39 24.33
CA THR A 245 6.20 6.03 24.56
C THR A 245 5.66 5.44 23.25
N PRO A 246 5.71 4.11 23.08
CA PRO A 246 5.12 3.46 21.90
C PRO A 246 3.66 3.85 21.68
N THR A 247 2.88 4.05 22.75
CA THR A 247 1.49 4.50 22.70
C THR A 247 1.37 5.88 22.03
N HIS A 248 2.11 6.89 22.50
CA HIS A 248 2.03 8.23 21.93
C HIS A 248 2.55 8.26 20.48
N ALA A 249 3.62 7.53 20.19
CA ALA A 249 4.13 7.42 18.83
C ALA A 249 3.10 6.75 17.88
N GLY A 250 2.45 5.68 18.35
CA GLY A 250 1.36 4.99 17.64
C GLY A 250 0.13 5.88 17.43
N GLN A 251 -0.25 6.70 18.42
CA GLN A 251 -1.35 7.66 18.30
C GLN A 251 -1.06 8.73 17.25
N LEU A 252 0.15 9.31 17.23
CA LEU A 252 0.52 10.28 16.19
C LEU A 252 0.52 9.64 14.81
N TYR A 253 1.05 8.42 14.69
CA TYR A 253 1.01 7.63 13.46
C TYR A 253 -0.43 7.40 12.98
N ALA A 254 -1.32 6.97 13.88
CA ALA A 254 -2.73 6.76 13.57
C ALA A 254 -3.44 8.05 13.15
N LEU A 255 -3.14 9.18 13.81
CA LEU A 255 -3.67 10.48 13.44
C LEU A 255 -3.22 10.88 12.03
N MET A 256 -1.94 10.67 11.70
CA MET A 256 -1.42 10.89 10.34
C MET A 256 -2.20 10.06 9.32
N MET A 257 -2.40 8.76 9.59
CA MET A 257 -3.17 7.88 8.70
C MET A 257 -4.63 8.32 8.56
N ALA A 258 -5.25 8.80 9.65
CA ALA A 258 -6.62 9.30 9.61
C ALA A 258 -6.77 10.53 8.71
N PHE A 259 -5.79 11.44 8.69
CA PHE A 259 -5.79 12.61 7.80
C PHE A 259 -5.56 12.24 6.32
N VAL A 260 -4.90 11.12 6.05
CA VAL A 260 -4.71 10.62 4.68
C VAL A 260 -6.04 10.20 4.04
N ILE A 261 -7.02 9.72 4.80
CA ILE A 261 -8.32 9.27 4.28
C ILE A 261 -9.04 10.39 3.53
N PRO A 262 -9.39 11.52 4.17
CA PRO A 262 -10.07 12.62 3.49
C PRO A 262 -9.18 13.27 2.41
N LEU A 263 -7.86 13.30 2.59
CA LEU A 263 -6.95 13.80 1.55
C LEU A 263 -7.07 13.00 0.26
N ARG A 264 -7.01 11.67 0.32
CA ARG A 264 -7.14 10.79 -0.86
C ARG A 264 -8.47 10.96 -1.57
N ILE A 265 -9.56 11.06 -0.80
CA ILE A 265 -10.90 11.27 -1.36
C ILE A 265 -10.96 12.62 -2.09
N ARG A 266 -10.51 13.70 -1.45
CA ARG A 266 -10.50 15.05 -2.06
C ARG A 266 -9.62 15.12 -3.29
N LEU A 267 -8.43 14.55 -3.26
CA LEU A 267 -7.53 14.50 -4.41
C LEU A 267 -8.15 13.72 -5.57
N GLY A 268 -8.84 12.62 -5.29
CA GLY A 268 -9.59 11.87 -6.30
C GLY A 268 -10.66 12.74 -6.98
N VAL A 269 -11.52 13.40 -6.19
CA VAL A 269 -12.58 14.29 -6.71
C VAL A 269 -11.99 15.45 -7.52
N ILE A 270 -10.94 16.10 -7.02
CA ILE A 270 -10.27 17.19 -7.73
C ILE A 270 -9.64 16.70 -9.04
N SER A 271 -9.03 15.52 -9.01
CA SER A 271 -8.44 14.89 -10.19
C SER A 271 -9.46 14.58 -11.29
N ASP A 272 -10.66 14.15 -10.91
CA ASP A 272 -11.74 13.87 -11.86
C ASP A 272 -12.34 15.16 -12.43
N ARG A 273 -12.41 16.21 -11.60
CA ARG A 273 -12.87 17.54 -12.05
C ARG A 273 -11.86 18.24 -12.98
N TYR A 274 -10.56 17.99 -12.78
CA TYR A 274 -9.47 18.62 -13.54
C TYR A 274 -8.49 17.58 -14.11
N PRO A 275 -8.93 16.72 -15.04
CA PRO A 275 -8.12 15.58 -15.51
C PRO A 275 -6.81 15.99 -16.18
N THR A 276 -6.75 17.14 -16.83
CA THR A 276 -5.53 17.70 -17.46
C THR A 276 -4.50 18.19 -16.43
N GLN A 277 -4.89 18.45 -15.20
CA GLN A 277 -4.00 18.91 -14.13
C GLN A 277 -3.57 17.79 -13.18
N ARG A 278 -4.02 16.56 -13.41
CA ARG A 278 -3.75 15.40 -12.53
C ARG A 278 -2.25 15.20 -12.27
N VAL A 279 -1.43 15.30 -13.29
CA VAL A 279 0.03 15.16 -13.19
C VAL A 279 0.62 16.34 -12.39
N LYS A 280 0.13 17.55 -12.60
CA LYS A 280 0.57 18.73 -11.85
C LYS A 280 0.31 18.59 -10.34
N PHE A 281 -0.86 18.08 -9.95
CA PHE A 281 -1.17 17.81 -8.54
C PHE A 281 -0.19 16.83 -7.91
N GLN A 282 0.18 15.77 -8.63
CA GLN A 282 1.17 14.80 -8.16
C GLN A 282 2.56 15.43 -7.99
N ILE A 283 2.98 16.27 -8.95
CA ILE A 283 4.24 17.02 -8.87
C ILE A 283 4.23 17.96 -7.65
N ILE A 284 3.14 18.69 -7.41
CA ILE A 284 3.01 19.59 -6.26
C ILE A 284 3.11 18.79 -4.94
N ILE A 285 2.42 17.67 -4.84
CA ILE A 285 2.47 16.79 -3.65
C ILE A 285 3.91 16.29 -3.42
N ALA A 286 4.60 15.84 -4.49
CA ALA A 286 5.98 15.39 -4.40
C ALA A 286 6.92 16.49 -3.91
N LEU A 287 6.84 17.68 -4.50
CA LEU A 287 7.69 18.82 -4.12
C LEU A 287 7.39 19.33 -2.71
N LEU A 288 6.11 19.38 -2.31
CA LEU A 288 5.73 19.69 -0.94
C LEU A 288 6.33 18.70 0.05
N GLY A 289 6.20 17.40 -0.21
CA GLY A 289 6.81 16.35 0.61
C GLY A 289 8.33 16.47 0.69
N ALA A 290 9.00 16.75 -0.44
CA ALA A 290 10.44 16.97 -0.49
C ALA A 290 10.86 18.19 0.37
N THR A 291 10.15 19.31 0.25
CA THR A 291 10.44 20.52 1.03
C THR A 291 10.29 20.27 2.53
N LEU A 292 9.21 19.60 2.95
CA LEU A 292 8.96 19.27 4.36
C LEU A 292 10.06 18.36 4.92
N LEU A 293 10.50 17.35 4.14
CA LEU A 293 11.58 16.44 4.54
C LEU A 293 12.94 17.15 4.61
N LEU A 294 13.25 18.04 3.67
CA LEU A 294 14.47 18.86 3.73
C LEU A 294 14.47 19.77 4.95
N LEU A 295 13.34 20.38 5.30
CA LEU A 295 13.22 21.15 6.53
C LEU A 295 13.45 20.27 7.76
N CYS A 296 12.94 19.02 7.79
CA CYS A 296 13.23 18.06 8.86
C CYS A 296 14.72 17.68 8.93
N ALA A 297 15.43 17.67 7.80
CA ALA A 297 16.85 17.36 7.75
C ALA A 297 17.73 18.50 8.27
N VAL A 298 17.29 19.76 8.10
CA VAL A 298 18.07 20.95 8.48
C VAL A 298 17.71 21.45 9.89
N LEU A 299 16.44 21.35 10.28
CA LEU A 299 15.97 21.87 11.56
C LEU A 299 16.12 20.82 12.66
N GLU A 300 16.69 21.22 13.80
CA GLU A 300 16.88 20.32 14.94
C GLU A 300 15.81 20.49 16.03
N GLN A 301 15.08 21.61 16.01
CA GLN A 301 14.10 21.96 17.02
C GLN A 301 12.92 20.97 17.00
N TYR A 302 12.78 20.24 18.09
CA TYR A 302 11.72 19.24 18.29
C TYR A 302 10.31 19.74 17.97
N ALA A 303 9.93 20.92 18.50
CA ALA A 303 8.60 21.50 18.32
C ALA A 303 8.24 21.74 16.84
N ILE A 304 9.24 21.83 15.97
CA ILE A 304 9.06 22.08 14.53
C ILE A 304 9.16 20.76 13.73
N VAL A 305 10.12 19.91 14.04
CA VAL A 305 10.38 18.68 13.26
C VAL A 305 9.22 17.68 13.32
N VAL A 306 8.58 17.51 14.47
CA VAL A 306 7.46 16.55 14.59
C VAL A 306 6.25 16.96 13.74
N PRO A 307 5.74 18.20 13.80
CA PRO A 307 4.71 18.67 12.86
C PRO A 307 5.12 18.57 11.38
N LEU A 308 6.36 18.88 11.05
CA LEU A 308 6.85 18.76 9.66
C LEU A 308 6.83 17.30 9.18
N LEU A 309 7.30 16.34 9.99
CA LEU A 309 7.24 14.92 9.67
C LEU A 309 5.81 14.42 9.54
N PHE A 310 4.90 14.89 10.39
CA PHE A 310 3.48 14.58 10.28
C PHE A 310 2.90 15.06 8.95
N LEU A 311 3.16 16.29 8.54
CA LEU A 311 2.72 16.83 7.27
C LEU A 311 3.41 16.17 6.07
N ALA A 312 4.71 15.86 6.18
CA ALA A 312 5.44 15.11 5.16
C ALA A 312 4.84 13.71 4.94
N GLY A 313 4.48 13.02 6.01
CA GLY A 313 3.81 11.72 5.94
C GLY A 313 2.44 11.79 5.25
N ILE A 314 1.63 12.79 5.56
CA ILE A 314 0.34 13.03 4.89
C ILE A 314 0.57 13.30 3.40
N SER A 315 1.52 14.18 3.06
CA SER A 315 1.87 14.49 1.67
C SER A 315 2.35 13.25 0.92
N ALA A 316 3.27 12.47 1.52
CA ALA A 316 3.83 11.27 0.92
C ALA A 316 2.80 10.16 0.64
N MET A 317 1.60 10.24 1.19
CA MET A 317 0.53 9.25 0.98
C MET A 317 -0.59 9.73 0.03
N GLY A 318 -0.50 10.96 -0.49
CA GLY A 318 -1.55 11.55 -1.34
C GLY A 318 -1.53 11.06 -2.80
N TRP A 319 -0.43 10.53 -3.30
CA TRP A 319 -0.21 10.23 -4.72
C TRP A 319 -0.96 9.01 -5.26
N ASN A 320 -1.28 8.02 -4.41
CA ASN A 320 -1.70 6.68 -4.84
C ASN A 320 -2.86 6.69 -5.84
N GLY A 321 -4.01 7.26 -5.49
CA GLY A 321 -5.17 7.30 -6.38
C GLY A 321 -4.90 8.04 -7.69
N LEU A 322 -4.18 9.16 -7.61
CA LEU A 322 -3.82 9.96 -8.78
C LEU A 322 -2.94 9.18 -9.77
N LEU A 323 -1.92 8.48 -9.25
CA LEU A 323 -0.98 7.75 -10.08
C LEU A 323 -1.59 6.50 -10.71
N PHE A 324 -2.41 5.76 -9.95
CA PHE A 324 -3.17 4.63 -10.49
C PHE A 324 -4.07 5.07 -11.66
N THR A 325 -4.79 6.18 -11.49
CA THR A 325 -5.63 6.74 -12.57
C THR A 325 -4.77 7.22 -13.75
N THR A 326 -3.62 7.85 -13.50
CA THR A 326 -2.69 8.29 -14.57
C THR A 326 -2.20 7.09 -15.38
N ALA A 327 -1.85 5.98 -14.74
CA ALA A 327 -1.42 4.75 -15.40
C ALA A 327 -2.54 4.09 -16.24
N VAL A 328 -3.78 4.10 -15.73
CA VAL A 328 -4.95 3.56 -16.45
C VAL A 328 -5.22 4.33 -17.73
N VAL A 329 -5.22 5.68 -17.67
CA VAL A 329 -5.50 6.50 -18.87
C VAL A 329 -4.33 6.61 -19.84
N ALA A 330 -3.15 6.12 -19.45
CA ALA A 330 -1.95 6.12 -20.32
C ALA A 330 -1.90 4.94 -21.29
N VAL A 331 -2.77 3.93 -21.15
CA VAL A 331 -2.77 2.69 -21.93
C VAL A 331 -4.15 2.36 -22.49
N PRO A 332 -4.24 1.55 -23.55
CA PRO A 332 -5.52 1.03 -24.05
C PRO A 332 -6.27 0.21 -22.99
N PRO A 333 -7.61 0.17 -23.02
CA PRO A 333 -8.44 -0.54 -22.04
C PRO A 333 -8.04 -2.02 -21.84
N GLU A 334 -7.65 -2.70 -22.91
CA GLU A 334 -7.26 -4.11 -22.92
C GLU A 334 -5.93 -4.35 -22.17
N ARG A 335 -5.14 -3.30 -21.96
CA ARG A 335 -3.83 -3.35 -21.26
C ARG A 335 -3.88 -2.84 -19.83
N VAL A 336 -5.00 -2.35 -19.36
CA VAL A 336 -5.14 -1.79 -18.01
C VAL A 336 -4.75 -2.81 -16.94
N GLY A 337 -5.23 -4.04 -17.02
CA GLY A 337 -4.92 -5.09 -16.04
C GLY A 337 -3.41 -5.40 -15.98
N PHE A 338 -2.78 -5.58 -17.13
CA PHE A 338 -1.33 -5.78 -17.23
C PHE A 338 -0.55 -4.61 -16.63
N THR A 339 -0.92 -3.38 -17.02
CA THR A 339 -0.25 -2.16 -16.53
C THR A 339 -0.38 -2.01 -15.02
N GLN A 340 -1.55 -2.28 -14.46
CA GLN A 340 -1.74 -2.26 -13.01
C GLN A 340 -0.91 -3.33 -12.30
N GLY A 341 -0.79 -4.53 -12.88
CA GLY A 341 0.09 -5.59 -12.35
C GLY A 341 1.55 -5.16 -12.30
N VAL A 342 2.08 -4.61 -13.40
CA VAL A 342 3.45 -4.09 -13.47
C VAL A 342 3.65 -2.94 -12.48
N LEU A 343 2.70 -1.99 -12.41
CA LEU A 343 2.75 -0.87 -11.46
C LEU A 343 2.82 -1.35 -10.01
N HIS A 344 1.99 -2.33 -9.63
CA HIS A 344 2.02 -2.92 -8.30
C HIS A 344 3.36 -3.62 -7.99
N SER A 345 3.96 -4.31 -8.98
CA SER A 345 5.29 -4.92 -8.80
C SER A 345 6.36 -3.88 -8.47
N PHE A 346 6.37 -2.74 -9.17
CA PHE A 346 7.28 -1.62 -8.86
C PHE A 346 7.02 -1.04 -7.47
N ILE A 347 5.74 -0.83 -7.11
CA ILE A 347 5.33 -0.31 -5.81
C ILE A 347 5.78 -1.24 -4.68
N PHE A 348 5.51 -2.54 -4.78
CA PHE A 348 5.86 -3.49 -3.72
C PHE A 348 7.36 -3.73 -3.62
N ALA A 349 8.09 -3.76 -4.74
CA ALA A 349 9.54 -3.87 -4.73
C ALA A 349 10.20 -2.65 -4.06
N ALA A 350 9.84 -1.44 -4.49
CA ALA A 350 10.30 -0.21 -3.87
C ALA A 350 9.86 -0.10 -2.41
N GLY A 351 8.63 -0.53 -2.13
CA GLY A 351 8.06 -0.54 -0.79
C GLY A 351 8.77 -1.46 0.19
N GLY A 352 9.26 -2.61 -0.28
CA GLY A 352 10.06 -3.53 0.53
C GLY A 352 11.48 -3.03 0.75
N LEU A 353 12.08 -2.45 -0.30
CA LEU A 353 13.43 -1.88 -0.20
C LEU A 353 13.48 -0.63 0.67
N SER A 354 12.40 0.16 0.74
CA SER A 354 12.38 1.44 1.43
C SER A 354 12.71 1.33 2.93
N PRO A 355 12.00 0.54 3.75
CA PRO A 355 12.34 0.40 5.16
C PRO A 355 13.79 -0.09 5.37
N ILE A 356 14.27 -1.00 4.51
CA ILE A 356 15.62 -1.57 4.59
C ILE A 356 16.66 -0.47 4.33
N ILE A 357 16.55 0.22 3.20
CA ILE A 357 17.52 1.24 2.79
C ILE A 357 17.50 2.43 3.77
N MET A 358 16.31 2.94 4.08
CA MET A 358 16.20 4.15 4.91
C MET A 358 16.64 3.91 6.35
N SER A 359 16.34 2.74 6.94
CA SER A 359 16.82 2.40 8.28
C SER A 359 18.34 2.17 8.31
N GLN A 360 18.91 1.57 7.27
CA GLN A 360 20.35 1.43 7.13
C GLN A 360 21.05 2.80 7.03
N ILE A 361 20.46 3.75 6.29
CA ILE A 361 20.98 5.12 6.22
C ILE A 361 20.92 5.80 7.59
N VAL A 362 19.85 5.62 8.36
CA VAL A 362 19.73 6.13 9.72
C VAL A 362 20.87 5.59 10.60
N GLU A 363 21.14 4.30 10.53
CA GLU A 363 22.11 3.63 11.38
C GLU A 363 23.56 3.95 10.98
N SER A 364 23.83 3.99 9.67
CA SER A 364 25.20 4.23 9.16
C SER A 364 25.60 5.71 9.14
N PHE A 365 24.63 6.62 9.05
CA PHE A 365 24.87 8.05 8.94
C PHE A 365 24.05 8.84 9.97
N SER A 366 22.78 9.13 9.68
CA SER A 366 21.92 9.90 10.58
C SER A 366 20.45 9.88 10.15
N TRP A 367 19.56 10.34 11.02
CA TRP A 367 18.16 10.61 10.69
C TRP A 367 18.02 11.70 9.61
N GLN A 368 18.85 12.74 9.68
CA GLN A 368 18.86 13.84 8.71
C GLN A 368 19.22 13.34 7.30
N ALA A 369 20.19 12.41 7.20
CA ALA A 369 20.54 11.78 5.94
C ALA A 369 19.37 10.98 5.35
N ALA A 370 18.63 10.22 6.16
CA ALA A 370 17.45 9.49 5.70
C ALA A 370 16.34 10.42 5.20
N TRP A 371 16.06 11.52 5.91
CA TRP A 371 15.09 12.53 5.46
C TRP A 371 15.53 13.18 4.14
N THR A 372 16.82 13.48 3.99
CA THR A 372 17.39 14.04 2.75
C THR A 372 17.23 13.07 1.58
N VAL A 373 17.54 11.78 1.76
CA VAL A 373 17.40 10.77 0.70
C VAL A 373 15.93 10.61 0.31
N MET A 374 14.99 10.59 1.25
CA MET A 374 13.57 10.55 0.96
C MET A 374 13.09 11.81 0.22
N ALA A 375 13.63 12.98 0.56
CA ALA A 375 13.35 14.22 -0.17
C ALA A 375 13.84 14.14 -1.62
N ILE A 376 15.06 13.62 -1.85
CA ILE A 376 15.58 13.36 -3.20
C ILE A 376 14.66 12.40 -3.95
N CYS A 377 14.23 11.30 -3.33
CA CYS A 377 13.26 10.38 -3.94
C CYS A 377 11.96 11.11 -4.35
N SER A 378 11.43 12.00 -3.51
CA SER A 378 10.24 12.79 -3.86
C SER A 378 10.48 13.73 -5.05
N VAL A 379 11.65 14.37 -5.13
CA VAL A 379 12.03 15.19 -6.29
C VAL A 379 12.15 14.31 -7.55
N MET A 380 12.77 13.14 -7.45
CA MET A 380 12.90 12.21 -8.59
C MET A 380 11.54 11.71 -9.08
N ALA A 381 10.56 11.52 -8.19
CA ALA A 381 9.18 11.23 -8.58
C ALA A 381 8.57 12.40 -9.37
N ALA A 382 8.77 13.65 -8.93
CA ALA A 382 8.29 14.84 -9.65
C ALA A 382 8.95 14.99 -11.02
N VAL A 383 10.26 14.77 -11.12
CA VAL A 383 11.01 14.81 -12.39
C VAL A 383 10.48 13.74 -13.37
N SER A 384 10.30 12.52 -12.90
CA SER A 384 9.76 11.41 -13.72
C SER A 384 8.36 11.72 -14.25
N LEU A 385 7.49 12.31 -13.42
CA LEU A 385 6.16 12.76 -13.84
C LEU A 385 6.22 13.91 -14.87
N LYS A 386 7.19 14.81 -14.73
CA LYS A 386 7.39 15.90 -15.70
C LYS A 386 7.83 15.40 -17.06
N ILE A 387 8.67 14.34 -17.09
CA ILE A 387 9.07 13.66 -18.34
C ILE A 387 7.82 13.03 -19.00
N PHE A 388 6.96 12.35 -18.21
CA PHE A 388 5.72 11.79 -18.71
C PHE A 388 4.79 12.87 -19.31
N ASP A 389 4.61 14.00 -18.62
CA ASP A 389 3.76 15.11 -19.02
C ASP A 389 4.20 15.68 -20.38
N ARG A 390 5.50 15.94 -20.55
CA ARG A 390 6.09 16.42 -21.82
C ARG A 390 5.88 15.44 -22.96
N ALA A 391 6.14 14.14 -22.74
CA ALA A 391 5.95 13.12 -23.77
C ALA A 391 4.47 13.00 -24.20
N THR A 392 3.54 13.30 -23.30
CA THR A 392 2.10 13.27 -23.61
C THR A 392 1.64 14.48 -24.44
N VAL A 393 2.21 15.67 -24.19
CA VAL A 393 1.94 16.89 -24.97
C VAL A 393 2.46 16.73 -26.40
N GLN A 394 3.69 16.25 -26.58
CA GLN A 394 4.29 16.07 -27.93
C GLN A 394 3.49 15.12 -28.84
N VAL A 395 2.91 14.04 -28.26
CA VAL A 395 2.06 13.11 -29.03
C VAL A 395 0.74 13.77 -29.46
N LYS A 396 0.20 14.71 -28.67
CA LYS A 396 -1.02 15.44 -29.05
C LYS A 396 -0.80 16.51 -30.11
N GLU A 397 0.41 17.07 -30.18
CA GLU A 397 0.77 18.08 -31.16
C GLU A 397 1.17 17.46 -32.53
N SER A 398 1.55 16.16 -32.51
CA SER A 398 1.93 15.40 -33.70
C SER A 398 0.80 14.57 -34.32
N ALA A 399 -0.38 14.51 -33.69
CA ALA A 399 -1.58 13.82 -34.17
C ALA A 399 -2.64 14.80 -34.67
#